data_636987bdbfdb065bf0233d8bbd1a8b6a
#
_entry.id   636987bdbfdb065bf0233d8bbd1a8b6a
#
_cell.length_a   1.000
_cell.length_b   1.000
_cell.length_c   1.000
_cell.angle_alpha   90.00
_cell.angle_beta   90.00
_cell.angle_gamma   90.00
#
_symmetry.space_group_name_H-M   'P 1'
#
loop_
_entity.id
_entity.type
_entity.pdbx_description
1 polymer ?
#
loop_
_entity_poly.entity_id
_entity_poly.type
_entity_poly.pdbx_seq_one_letter_code
_entity_poly.pdbx_strand_id
1 'polypeptide(L)'
;MSSLYLVDGSNFLFRAFHAMPMMVSSKGVPTGAVRGFASMLLRLIGEHKPTHLAVVFDAGGKDKRAERFPAYKQNRAECPAELVPQFDLASKLVSAMGVVCLQARDAEADDVIATLARQAERSGEQVVIVSSDKDLMQLCRDGHIQLLDTMKEEGRGKLFGEAEVLEKWGVPPKQLGDVLALMGDSSDNLPGIPGVGPKTA
;
A
#
# COMPACT_ATOMS: atom_id res chain seq x y z
N MET A 1 11.02 16.30 14.67
CA MET A 1 11.10 14.83 14.88
C MET A 1 11.34 14.18 13.52
N SER A 2 12.15 13.14 13.47
CA SER A 2 12.39 12.38 12.24
C SER A 2 11.14 11.59 11.88
N SER A 3 10.76 11.61 10.60
CA SER A 3 9.59 10.88 10.11
C SER A 3 9.98 10.02 8.90
N LEU A 4 9.64 8.74 8.96
CA LEU A 4 9.81 7.78 7.88
C LEU A 4 8.48 7.62 7.14
N TYR A 5 8.45 7.92 5.85
CA TYR A 5 7.31 7.63 4.98
C TYR A 5 7.58 6.36 4.18
N LEU A 6 6.68 5.39 4.31
CA LEU A 6 6.70 4.13 3.58
C LEU A 6 5.54 4.12 2.57
N VAL A 7 5.87 4.29 1.31
CA VAL A 7 4.87 4.36 0.24
C VAL A 7 4.68 2.98 -0.38
N ASP A 8 3.45 2.52 -0.42
CA ASP A 8 3.03 1.37 -1.20
C ASP A 8 3.05 1.73 -2.69
N GLY A 9 4.17 1.39 -3.34
CA GLY A 9 4.43 1.73 -4.73
C GLY A 9 3.52 1.00 -5.70
N SER A 10 3.18 -0.25 -5.40
CA SER A 10 2.25 -1.05 -6.20
C SER A 10 0.86 -0.43 -6.19
N ASN A 11 0.32 -0.10 -5.02
CA ASN A 11 -0.96 0.57 -4.86
C ASN A 11 -0.99 1.92 -5.59
N PHE A 12 0.06 2.74 -5.45
CA PHE A 12 0.17 4.02 -6.15
C PHE A 12 0.16 3.85 -7.67
N LEU A 13 0.90 2.87 -8.19
CA LEU A 13 1.01 2.65 -9.62
C LEU A 13 -0.30 2.14 -10.22
N PHE A 14 -0.98 1.20 -9.55
CA PHE A 14 -2.32 0.73 -9.97
C PHE A 14 -3.33 1.89 -9.99
N ARG A 15 -3.34 2.70 -8.95
CA ARG A 15 -4.23 3.88 -8.88
C ARG A 15 -3.96 4.86 -10.01
N ALA A 16 -2.68 5.15 -10.26
CA ALA A 16 -2.28 6.02 -11.36
C ALA A 16 -2.72 5.45 -12.70
N PHE A 17 -2.62 4.14 -12.91
CA PHE A 17 -3.07 3.47 -14.13
C PHE A 17 -4.55 3.69 -14.40
N HIS A 18 -5.39 3.53 -13.39
CA HIS A 18 -6.84 3.72 -13.54
C HIS A 18 -7.28 5.19 -13.63
N ALA A 19 -6.48 6.11 -13.09
CA ALA A 19 -6.80 7.54 -13.09
C ALA A 19 -6.29 8.29 -14.34
N MET A 20 -5.25 7.77 -14.99
CA MET A 20 -4.59 8.45 -16.11
C MET A 20 -5.11 7.94 -17.45
N PRO A 21 -5.24 8.82 -18.45
CA PRO A 21 -5.50 8.38 -19.83
C PRO A 21 -4.32 7.52 -20.32
N MET A 22 -4.62 6.67 -21.31
CA MET A 22 -3.58 5.91 -21.99
C MET A 22 -2.58 6.88 -22.65
N MET A 23 -1.33 6.76 -22.29
CA MET A 23 -0.22 7.55 -22.84
C MET A 23 0.91 6.61 -23.23
N VAL A 24 1.55 6.93 -24.34
CA VAL A 24 2.69 6.17 -24.84
C VAL A 24 3.86 7.12 -25.14
N SER A 25 5.07 6.62 -24.94
CA SER A 25 6.28 7.34 -25.35
C SER A 25 6.42 7.35 -26.88
N SER A 26 7.39 8.11 -27.41
CA SER A 26 7.75 8.09 -28.84
C SER A 26 8.21 6.72 -29.35
N LYS A 27 8.54 5.81 -28.44
CA LYS A 27 8.95 4.42 -28.72
C LYS A 27 7.78 3.42 -28.54
N GLY A 28 6.55 3.89 -28.35
CA GLY A 28 5.37 3.03 -28.17
C GLY A 28 5.24 2.39 -26.79
N VAL A 29 6.06 2.78 -25.82
CA VAL A 29 6.01 2.22 -24.45
C VAL A 29 4.93 2.93 -23.65
N PRO A 30 4.00 2.22 -22.97
CA PRO A 30 3.01 2.82 -22.08
C PRO A 30 3.69 3.59 -20.93
N THR A 31 3.20 4.80 -20.63
CA THR A 31 3.81 5.71 -19.64
C THR A 31 2.80 6.46 -18.77
N GLY A 32 1.50 6.28 -19.00
CA GLY A 32 0.45 7.00 -18.27
C GLY A 32 0.50 6.78 -16.77
N ALA A 33 0.61 5.52 -16.34
CA ALA A 33 0.69 5.17 -14.92
C ALA A 33 1.95 5.74 -14.26
N VAL A 34 3.11 5.64 -14.91
CA VAL A 34 4.37 6.21 -14.39
C VAL A 34 4.27 7.71 -14.22
N ARG A 35 3.65 8.42 -15.18
CA ARG A 35 3.44 9.87 -15.06
C ARG A 35 2.53 10.21 -13.88
N GLY A 36 1.41 9.50 -13.73
CA GLY A 36 0.51 9.69 -12.60
C GLY A 36 1.18 9.40 -11.26
N PHE A 37 1.90 8.29 -11.20
CA PHE A 37 2.71 7.89 -10.04
C PHE A 37 3.73 8.98 -9.66
N ALA A 38 4.50 9.49 -10.64
CA ALA A 38 5.45 10.58 -10.41
C ALA A 38 4.78 11.82 -9.82
N SER A 39 3.62 12.20 -10.38
CA SER A 39 2.86 13.36 -9.89
C SER A 39 2.39 13.17 -8.45
N MET A 40 1.89 11.98 -8.10
CA MET A 40 1.46 11.64 -6.75
C MET A 40 2.62 11.65 -5.77
N LEU A 41 3.77 11.08 -6.14
CA LEU A 41 4.96 11.02 -5.29
C LEU A 41 5.55 12.41 -5.07
N LEU A 42 5.67 13.22 -6.11
CA LEU A 42 6.15 14.61 -6.01
C LEU A 42 5.23 15.47 -5.14
N ARG A 43 3.92 15.28 -5.26
CA ARG A 43 2.93 15.95 -4.42
C ARG A 43 3.10 15.55 -2.95
N LEU A 44 3.22 14.26 -2.66
CA LEU A 44 3.46 13.73 -1.31
C LEU A 44 4.72 14.37 -0.70
N ILE A 45 5.82 14.38 -1.44
CA ILE A 45 7.07 14.99 -0.99
C ILE A 45 6.91 16.48 -0.72
N GLY A 46 6.23 17.21 -1.62
CA GLY A 46 6.02 18.67 -1.49
C GLY A 46 5.13 19.05 -0.30
N GLU A 47 4.06 18.29 -0.07
CA GLU A 47 3.08 18.57 0.99
C GLU A 47 3.58 18.14 2.38
N HIS A 48 4.17 16.93 2.47
CA HIS A 48 4.53 16.36 3.78
C HIS A 48 5.99 16.51 4.16
N LYS A 49 6.88 16.81 3.21
CA LYS A 49 8.34 17.02 3.43
C LYS A 49 8.97 15.95 4.33
N PRO A 50 8.85 14.67 3.98
CA PRO A 50 9.34 13.57 4.81
C PRO A 50 10.85 13.68 5.03
N THR A 51 11.31 13.37 6.25
CA THR A 51 12.76 13.31 6.54
C THR A 51 13.40 12.09 5.86
N HIS A 52 12.67 10.96 5.87
CA HIS A 52 13.06 9.73 5.21
C HIS A 52 11.88 9.21 4.39
N LEU A 53 12.17 8.71 3.20
CA LEU A 53 11.17 8.21 2.28
C LEU A 53 11.66 6.92 1.61
N ALA A 54 10.83 5.90 1.62
CA ALA A 54 11.03 4.69 0.85
C ALA A 54 9.76 4.33 0.09
N VAL A 55 9.91 3.82 -1.11
CA VAL A 55 8.82 3.25 -1.92
C VAL A 55 9.03 1.75 -2.00
N VAL A 56 8.00 1.01 -1.69
CA VAL A 56 8.02 -0.46 -1.66
C VAL A 56 7.13 -1.00 -2.78
N PHE A 57 7.69 -1.86 -3.62
CA PHE A 57 6.95 -2.56 -4.67
C PHE A 57 6.90 -4.05 -4.40
N ASP A 58 5.87 -4.71 -4.90
CA ASP A 58 5.84 -6.16 -4.98
C ASP A 58 6.91 -6.64 -5.97
N ALA A 59 7.67 -7.65 -5.57
CA ALA A 59 8.74 -8.19 -6.42
C ALA A 59 8.22 -9.08 -7.56
N GLY A 60 6.93 -9.42 -7.54
CA GLY A 60 6.36 -10.48 -8.38
C GLY A 60 6.89 -11.87 -8.00
N GLY A 61 6.27 -12.90 -8.52
CA GLY A 61 6.67 -14.29 -8.26
C GLY A 61 5.61 -15.09 -7.49
N LYS A 62 5.98 -16.26 -7.01
CA LYS A 62 5.07 -17.11 -6.23
C LYS A 62 4.94 -16.57 -4.82
N ASP A 63 3.71 -16.26 -4.45
CA ASP A 63 3.39 -15.88 -3.08
C ASP A 63 3.39 -17.11 -2.17
N LYS A 64 4.09 -17.05 -1.05
CA LYS A 64 4.08 -18.12 -0.03
C LYS A 64 2.67 -18.36 0.55
N ARG A 65 1.79 -17.34 0.52
CA ARG A 65 0.39 -17.51 0.90
C ARG A 65 -0.36 -18.39 -0.08
N ALA A 66 -0.11 -18.23 -1.39
CA ALA A 66 -0.71 -19.07 -2.42
C ALA A 66 -0.19 -20.54 -2.36
N GLU A 67 1.02 -20.77 -1.85
CA GLU A 67 1.50 -22.13 -1.60
C GLU A 67 0.72 -22.83 -0.47
N ARG A 68 0.32 -22.10 0.56
CA ARG A 68 -0.47 -22.60 1.69
C ARG A 68 -1.96 -22.63 1.42
N PHE A 69 -2.46 -21.66 0.69
CA PHE A 69 -3.86 -21.53 0.31
C PHE A 69 -3.95 -21.18 -1.18
N PRO A 70 -4.05 -22.19 -2.06
CA PRO A 70 -4.04 -22.00 -3.51
C PRO A 70 -5.11 -21.04 -4.05
N ALA A 71 -6.23 -20.91 -3.35
CA ALA A 71 -7.30 -19.97 -3.73
C ALA A 71 -6.98 -18.49 -3.42
N TYR A 72 -5.88 -18.18 -2.70
CA TYR A 72 -5.49 -16.83 -2.37
C TYR A 72 -5.29 -15.97 -3.62
N LYS A 73 -6.02 -14.85 -3.68
CA LYS A 73 -5.99 -13.89 -4.80
C LYS A 73 -6.33 -14.45 -6.19
N GLN A 74 -6.86 -15.70 -6.29
CA GLN A 74 -7.23 -16.29 -7.58
C GLN A 74 -8.35 -15.55 -8.32
N ASN A 75 -9.18 -14.81 -7.59
CA ASN A 75 -10.26 -14.00 -8.17
C ASN A 75 -9.76 -12.63 -8.68
N ARG A 76 -8.50 -12.28 -8.47
CA ARG A 76 -7.93 -11.04 -9.00
C ARG A 76 -7.76 -11.16 -10.51
N ALA A 77 -8.17 -10.11 -11.23
CA ALA A 77 -7.88 -10.02 -12.65
C ALA A 77 -6.36 -9.99 -12.90
N GLU A 78 -5.95 -10.51 -14.03
CA GLU A 78 -4.55 -10.39 -14.45
C GLU A 78 -4.14 -8.92 -14.55
N CYS A 79 -2.87 -8.67 -14.26
CA CYS A 79 -2.32 -7.32 -14.42
C CYS A 79 -2.44 -6.87 -15.88
N PRO A 80 -3.02 -5.69 -16.17
CA PRO A 80 -3.13 -5.20 -17.54
C PRO A 80 -1.77 -5.20 -18.25
N ALA A 81 -1.72 -5.68 -19.47
CA ALA A 81 -0.49 -5.80 -20.24
C ALA A 81 0.25 -4.46 -20.39
N GLU A 82 -0.50 -3.37 -20.49
CA GLU A 82 0.04 -2.01 -20.56
C GLU A 82 0.63 -1.52 -19.24
N LEU A 83 0.23 -2.11 -18.12
CA LEU A 83 0.74 -1.74 -16.80
C LEU A 83 2.04 -2.48 -16.45
N VAL A 84 2.18 -3.73 -16.90
CA VAL A 84 3.35 -4.58 -16.58
C VAL A 84 4.69 -3.86 -16.80
N PRO A 85 5.00 -3.28 -17.99
CA PRO A 85 6.27 -2.60 -18.21
C PRO A 85 6.43 -1.33 -17.37
N GLN A 86 5.35 -0.78 -16.82
CA GLN A 86 5.38 0.45 -16.05
C GLN A 86 5.86 0.24 -14.61
N PHE A 87 5.83 -0.98 -14.06
CA PHE A 87 6.44 -1.28 -12.76
C PHE A 87 7.96 -1.07 -12.77
N ASP A 88 8.64 -1.58 -13.79
CA ASP A 88 10.08 -1.38 -13.95
C ASP A 88 10.44 0.10 -14.17
N LEU A 89 9.63 0.81 -14.97
CA LEU A 89 9.80 2.25 -15.18
C LEU A 89 9.58 3.06 -13.90
N ALA A 90 8.57 2.70 -13.08
CA ALA A 90 8.32 3.36 -11.80
C ALA A 90 9.47 3.13 -10.81
N SER A 91 9.98 1.90 -10.71
CA SER A 91 11.15 1.60 -9.87
C SER A 91 12.40 2.37 -10.29
N LYS A 92 12.65 2.47 -11.60
CA LYS A 92 13.75 3.27 -12.15
C LYS A 92 13.56 4.77 -11.88
N LEU A 93 12.32 5.27 -11.98
CA LEU A 93 11.99 6.65 -11.66
C LEU A 93 12.28 6.95 -10.19
N VAL A 94 11.80 6.12 -9.26
CA VAL A 94 12.04 6.27 -7.82
C VAL A 94 13.55 6.35 -7.53
N SER A 95 14.32 5.42 -8.10
CA SER A 95 15.78 5.39 -7.96
C SER A 95 16.44 6.65 -8.55
N ALA A 96 15.98 7.12 -9.71
CA ALA A 96 16.49 8.33 -10.36
C ALA A 96 16.17 9.61 -9.57
N MET A 97 15.09 9.60 -8.77
CA MET A 97 14.76 10.69 -7.84
C MET A 97 15.60 10.68 -6.55
N GLY A 98 16.50 9.70 -6.39
CA GLY A 98 17.27 9.52 -5.16
C GLY A 98 16.46 8.98 -3.98
N VAL A 99 15.28 8.45 -4.23
CA VAL A 99 14.41 7.83 -3.21
C VAL A 99 14.75 6.35 -3.09
N VAL A 100 14.74 5.83 -1.87
CA VAL A 100 14.94 4.40 -1.61
C VAL A 100 13.80 3.60 -2.24
N CYS A 101 14.15 2.66 -3.11
CA CYS A 101 13.22 1.74 -3.77
C CYS A 101 13.47 0.33 -3.26
N LEU A 102 12.45 -0.30 -2.69
CA LEU A 102 12.56 -1.61 -2.05
C LEU A 102 11.63 -2.62 -2.72
N GLN A 103 12.14 -3.83 -2.82
CA GLN A 103 11.39 -5.04 -3.20
C GLN A 103 11.98 -6.22 -2.44
N ALA A 104 11.16 -7.12 -1.95
CA ALA A 104 11.63 -8.36 -1.32
C ALA A 104 11.09 -9.56 -2.10
N ARG A 105 11.98 -10.49 -2.41
CA ARG A 105 11.57 -11.78 -2.99
C ARG A 105 10.78 -12.57 -1.94
N ASP A 106 9.77 -13.27 -2.38
CA ASP A 106 8.93 -14.13 -1.53
C ASP A 106 8.14 -13.39 -0.42
N ALA A 107 7.96 -12.08 -0.55
CA ALA A 107 7.15 -11.25 0.34
C ALA A 107 6.38 -10.22 -0.47
N GLU A 108 5.18 -9.90 -0.02
CA GLU A 108 4.39 -8.80 -0.58
C GLU A 108 4.91 -7.44 -0.08
N ALA A 109 4.59 -6.37 -0.79
CA ALA A 109 4.94 -5.01 -0.38
C ALA A 109 4.47 -4.72 1.05
N ASP A 110 3.27 -5.19 1.41
CA ASP A 110 2.68 -5.01 2.74
C ASP A 110 3.52 -5.65 3.86
N ASP A 111 4.13 -6.83 3.60
CA ASP A 111 5.02 -7.48 4.58
C ASP A 111 6.29 -6.66 4.82
N VAL A 112 6.84 -6.11 3.75
CA VAL A 112 8.03 -5.23 3.84
C VAL A 112 7.69 -3.94 4.56
N ILE A 113 6.58 -3.30 4.21
CA ILE A 113 6.09 -2.08 4.87
C ILE A 113 5.86 -2.33 6.36
N ALA A 114 5.15 -3.42 6.70
CA ALA A 114 4.88 -3.78 8.09
C ALA A 114 6.16 -4.04 8.88
N THR A 115 7.13 -4.75 8.29
CA THR A 115 8.42 -5.04 8.91
C THR A 115 9.19 -3.76 9.18
N LEU A 116 9.33 -2.88 8.20
CA LEU A 116 10.05 -1.62 8.33
C LEU A 116 9.37 -0.66 9.31
N ALA A 117 8.03 -0.57 9.27
CA ALA A 117 7.27 0.25 10.20
C ALA A 117 7.50 -0.19 11.65
N ARG A 118 7.48 -1.51 11.93
CA ARG A 118 7.75 -2.05 13.26
C ARG A 118 9.20 -1.89 13.69
N GLN A 119 10.16 -1.95 12.77
CA GLN A 119 11.57 -1.69 13.08
C GLN A 119 11.80 -0.23 13.43
N ALA A 120 11.25 0.70 12.65
CA ALA A 120 11.37 2.14 12.89
C ALA A 120 10.69 2.55 14.21
N GLU A 121 9.49 2.01 14.50
CA GLU A 121 8.82 2.19 15.78
C GLU A 121 9.71 1.81 16.98
N ARG A 122 10.36 0.63 16.91
CA ARG A 122 11.28 0.18 17.97
C ARG A 122 12.49 1.09 18.15
N SER A 123 12.88 1.81 17.10
CA SER A 123 13.97 2.79 17.14
C SER A 123 13.49 4.19 17.56
N GLY A 124 12.20 4.36 17.90
CA GLY A 124 11.61 5.63 18.32
C GLY A 124 11.29 6.60 17.19
N GLU A 125 11.32 6.14 15.93
CA GLU A 125 10.96 6.95 14.76
C GLU A 125 9.45 7.01 14.59
N GLN A 126 8.96 8.14 14.06
CA GLN A 126 7.58 8.25 13.60
C GLN A 126 7.47 7.70 12.18
N VAL A 127 6.43 6.89 11.93
CA VAL A 127 6.19 6.27 10.63
C VAL A 127 4.85 6.71 10.07
N VAL A 128 4.84 7.08 8.80
CA VAL A 128 3.62 7.28 8.02
C VAL A 128 3.61 6.27 6.87
N ILE A 129 2.70 5.32 6.96
CA ILE A 129 2.43 4.38 5.86
C ILE A 129 1.51 5.07 4.87
N VAL A 130 1.90 5.11 3.60
CA VAL A 130 1.11 5.77 2.54
C VAL A 130 0.53 4.70 1.63
N SER A 131 -0.71 4.32 1.90
CA SER A 131 -1.47 3.31 1.14
C SER A 131 -2.97 3.52 1.33
N SER A 132 -3.78 3.05 0.39
CA SER A 132 -5.23 2.93 0.56
C SER A 132 -5.66 1.55 1.07
N ASP A 133 -4.71 0.66 1.32
CA ASP A 133 -5.00 -0.68 1.81
C ASP A 133 -5.46 -0.63 3.27
N LYS A 134 -6.67 -1.19 3.50
CA LYS A 134 -7.28 -1.26 4.82
C LYS A 134 -6.52 -2.17 5.79
N ASP A 135 -5.83 -3.18 5.25
CA ASP A 135 -5.17 -4.19 6.06
C ASP A 135 -3.96 -3.62 6.80
N LEU A 136 -3.32 -2.60 6.23
CA LEU A 136 -2.25 -1.86 6.89
C LEU A 136 -2.71 -1.01 8.07
N MET A 137 -4.02 -0.77 8.22
CA MET A 137 -4.58 -0.06 9.39
C MET A 137 -4.34 -0.81 10.70
N GLN A 138 -4.13 -2.14 10.66
CA GLN A 138 -3.76 -2.93 11.84
C GLN A 138 -2.43 -2.53 12.46
N LEU A 139 -1.60 -1.80 11.72
CA LEU A 139 -0.29 -1.32 12.18
C LEU A 139 -0.37 0.00 12.92
N CYS A 140 -1.49 0.75 12.80
CA CYS A 140 -1.64 2.07 13.40
C CYS A 140 -1.41 2.02 14.91
N ARG A 141 -0.62 2.99 15.42
CA ARG A 141 -0.28 3.15 16.83
C ARG A 141 -0.01 4.61 17.11
N ASP A 142 -0.79 5.18 18.02
CA ASP A 142 -0.69 6.60 18.34
C ASP A 142 0.72 7.03 18.75
N GLY A 143 1.17 8.15 18.17
CA GLY A 143 2.50 8.69 18.36
C GLY A 143 3.64 7.96 17.62
N HIS A 144 3.36 6.83 16.96
CA HIS A 144 4.39 6.03 16.32
C HIS A 144 4.10 5.70 14.86
N ILE A 145 2.96 5.06 14.56
CA ILE A 145 2.61 4.62 13.20
C ILE A 145 1.23 5.16 12.84
N GLN A 146 1.16 5.86 11.73
CA GLN A 146 -0.09 6.34 11.14
C GLN A 146 -0.18 5.87 9.68
N LEU A 147 -1.40 5.75 9.16
CA LEU A 147 -1.65 5.45 7.75
C LEU A 147 -2.25 6.68 7.07
N LEU A 148 -1.65 7.09 5.97
CA LEU A 148 -2.13 8.17 5.11
C LEU A 148 -2.80 7.56 3.86
N ASP A 149 -4.13 7.63 3.80
CA ASP A 149 -4.89 7.29 2.60
C ASP A 149 -5.09 8.55 1.74
N THR A 150 -4.27 8.68 0.72
CA THR A 150 -4.30 9.83 -0.20
C THR A 150 -5.49 9.84 -1.15
N MET A 151 -6.39 8.83 -1.09
CA MET A 151 -7.66 8.82 -1.85
C MET A 151 -8.77 9.60 -1.17
N LYS A 152 -8.66 9.80 0.13
CA LYS A 152 -9.71 10.45 0.93
C LYS A 152 -9.64 11.98 0.81
N GLU A 153 -10.70 12.63 1.25
CA GLU A 153 -10.80 14.09 1.35
C GLU A 153 -10.43 14.82 0.03
N GLU A 154 -11.02 14.35 -1.08
CA GLU A 154 -10.83 14.95 -2.41
C GLU A 154 -9.35 14.98 -2.85
N GLY A 155 -8.59 13.96 -2.41
CA GLY A 155 -7.17 13.80 -2.76
C GLY A 155 -6.21 14.57 -1.84
N ARG A 156 -6.70 15.25 -0.78
CA ARG A 156 -5.83 15.83 0.25
C ARG A 156 -5.25 14.77 1.18
N GLY A 157 -5.92 13.63 1.26
CA GLY A 157 -5.53 12.52 2.10
C GLY A 157 -6.12 12.59 3.51
N LYS A 158 -6.47 11.42 4.04
CA LYS A 158 -6.89 11.27 5.44
C LYS A 158 -5.85 10.46 6.19
N LEU A 159 -5.42 10.99 7.32
CA LEU A 159 -4.53 10.31 8.23
C LEU A 159 -5.37 9.44 9.20
N PHE A 160 -4.95 8.20 9.38
CA PHE A 160 -5.56 7.25 10.30
C PHE A 160 -4.57 6.93 11.42
N GLY A 161 -4.96 7.21 12.66
CA GLY A 161 -4.37 6.73 13.89
C GLY A 161 -5.27 5.68 14.53
N GLU A 162 -5.06 5.37 15.81
CA GLU A 162 -5.87 4.39 16.55
C GLU A 162 -7.35 4.83 16.65
N ALA A 163 -7.60 6.13 16.85
CA ALA A 163 -8.94 6.68 16.99
C ALA A 163 -9.76 6.52 15.70
N GLU A 164 -9.18 6.87 14.55
CA GLU A 164 -9.86 6.77 13.25
C GLU A 164 -10.09 5.30 12.83
N VAL A 165 -9.19 4.40 13.22
CA VAL A 165 -9.39 2.96 13.00
C VAL A 165 -10.53 2.44 13.87
N LEU A 166 -10.56 2.82 15.15
CA LEU A 166 -11.65 2.45 16.08
C LEU A 166 -13.01 2.99 15.60
N GLU A 167 -13.06 4.25 15.16
CA GLU A 167 -14.27 4.84 14.58
C GLU A 167 -14.77 4.07 13.35
N LYS A 168 -13.84 3.69 12.47
CA LYS A 168 -14.18 3.03 11.20
C LYS A 168 -14.57 1.57 11.37
N TRP A 169 -13.90 0.84 12.26
CA TRP A 169 -14.00 -0.62 12.36
C TRP A 169 -14.68 -1.11 13.64
N GLY A 170 -14.91 -0.24 14.64
CA GLY A 170 -15.47 -0.59 15.94
C GLY A 170 -14.48 -1.32 16.87
N VAL A 171 -13.27 -1.54 16.42
CA VAL A 171 -12.20 -2.23 17.18
C VAL A 171 -10.87 -1.47 17.05
N PRO A 172 -9.97 -1.58 18.06
CA PRO A 172 -8.65 -1.00 17.95
C PRO A 172 -7.80 -1.71 16.89
N PRO A 173 -6.76 -1.06 16.33
CA PRO A 173 -5.91 -1.61 15.26
C PRO A 173 -5.42 -3.04 15.51
N LYS A 174 -5.03 -3.35 16.74
CA LYS A 174 -4.53 -4.68 17.14
C LYS A 174 -5.53 -5.83 16.97
N GLN A 175 -6.83 -5.53 16.92
CA GLN A 175 -7.91 -6.51 16.72
C GLN A 175 -8.44 -6.53 15.28
N LEU A 176 -7.99 -5.59 14.44
CA LEU A 176 -8.48 -5.49 13.05
C LEU A 176 -8.20 -6.78 12.26
N GLY A 177 -7.03 -7.41 12.46
CA GLY A 177 -6.71 -8.69 11.82
C GLY A 177 -7.69 -9.81 12.18
N ASP A 178 -8.16 -9.86 13.44
CA ASP A 178 -9.14 -10.84 13.91
C ASP A 178 -10.51 -10.58 13.26
N VAL A 179 -10.93 -9.31 13.19
CA VAL A 179 -12.18 -8.91 12.50
C VAL A 179 -12.13 -9.32 11.03
N LEU A 180 -11.04 -9.03 10.32
CA LEU A 180 -10.89 -9.40 8.91
C LEU A 180 -10.87 -10.93 8.74
N ALA A 181 -10.24 -11.66 9.65
CA ALA A 181 -10.26 -13.13 9.62
C ALA A 181 -11.67 -13.71 9.81
N LEU A 182 -12.47 -13.12 10.70
CA LEU A 182 -13.86 -13.52 10.93
C LEU A 182 -14.78 -13.21 9.74
N MET A 183 -14.63 -12.01 9.17
CA MET A 183 -15.43 -11.55 8.04
C MET A 183 -15.03 -12.21 6.72
N GLY A 184 -13.76 -12.58 6.59
CA GLY A 184 -13.11 -12.88 5.32
C GLY A 184 -12.75 -11.63 4.53
N ASP A 185 -12.04 -11.83 3.44
CA ASP A 185 -11.68 -10.79 2.47
C ASP A 185 -11.94 -11.26 1.05
N SER A 186 -12.98 -10.68 0.42
CA SER A 186 -13.30 -10.99 -0.96
C SER A 186 -12.24 -10.52 -1.96
N SER A 187 -11.46 -9.48 -1.62
CA SER A 187 -10.37 -8.97 -2.47
C SER A 187 -9.24 -9.97 -2.59
N ASP A 188 -9.01 -10.73 -1.51
CA ASP A 188 -7.96 -11.74 -1.42
C ASP A 188 -8.50 -13.18 -1.55
N ASN A 189 -9.81 -13.30 -1.81
CA ASN A 189 -10.49 -14.59 -1.91
C ASN A 189 -10.36 -15.40 -0.61
N LEU A 190 -10.34 -14.74 0.53
CA LEU A 190 -10.31 -15.37 1.83
C LEU A 190 -11.73 -15.55 2.36
N PRO A 191 -12.17 -16.79 2.61
CA PRO A 191 -13.47 -17.04 3.20
C PRO A 191 -13.45 -16.62 4.68
N GLY A 192 -14.51 -15.92 5.10
CA GLY A 192 -14.80 -15.71 6.52
C GLY A 192 -15.63 -16.84 7.11
N ILE A 193 -16.12 -16.62 8.32
CA ILE A 193 -17.09 -17.51 8.95
C ILE A 193 -18.46 -17.26 8.33
N PRO A 194 -19.17 -18.30 7.86
CA PRO A 194 -20.51 -18.14 7.29
C PRO A 194 -21.47 -17.41 8.24
N GLY A 195 -22.12 -16.36 7.74
CA GLY A 195 -23.05 -15.54 8.53
C GLY A 195 -22.40 -14.46 9.39
N VAL A 196 -21.07 -14.36 9.43
CA VAL A 196 -20.34 -13.28 10.10
C VAL A 196 -19.99 -12.18 9.09
N GLY A 197 -20.47 -10.99 9.35
CA GLY A 197 -20.19 -9.80 8.56
C GLY A 197 -19.70 -8.64 9.44
N PRO A 198 -19.54 -7.42 8.89
CA PRO A 198 -18.98 -6.27 9.61
C PRO A 198 -19.70 -5.88 10.91
N LYS A 199 -20.95 -6.30 11.06
CA LYS A 199 -21.75 -5.99 12.26
C LYS A 199 -21.65 -7.06 13.35
N THR A 200 -21.13 -8.24 13.03
CA THR A 200 -21.12 -9.41 13.92
C THR A 200 -19.73 -9.97 14.20
N ALA A 201 -18.74 -9.47 13.48
CA ALA A 201 -17.30 -9.79 13.65
C ALA A 201 -16.62 -8.92 14.78
#